data_2c00cbdd253e808ba4de03752d3c092d
#
_entry.id   2c00cbdd253e808ba4de03752d3c092d
#
_cell.length_a   1.000
_cell.length_b   1.000
_cell.length_c   1.000
_cell.angle_alpha   90.00
_cell.angle_beta   90.00
_cell.angle_gamma   90.00
#
_symmetry.space_group_name_H-M   'P 1'
#
loop_
_entity.id
_entity.type
_entity.pdbx_description
1 polymer ?
#
loop_
_entity_poly.entity_id
_entity_poly.type
_entity_poly.pdbx_seq_one_letter_code
_entity_poly.pdbx_strand_id
1 'polypeptide(L)'
;ILAVASNKYQSATVKLISHYFPNIRFTAVFGQREGVNVKPDPTVVHDILDITRISREDVLYVGDSGVDMQTAANAGVTACGVTWGFRPRTELEEFHPAHIVDNAADIAVIAAL
;
A
#
# COMPACT_ATOMS: atom_id res chain seq x y z
N ILE A 1 -6.16 7.34 8.99
CA ILE A 1 -6.93 6.24 8.36
C ILE A 1 -5.95 5.25 7.76
N LEU A 2 -6.14 3.97 8.08
CA LEU A 2 -5.29 2.89 7.60
C LEU A 2 -6.09 1.96 6.68
N ALA A 3 -5.43 1.50 5.61
CA ALA A 3 -5.98 0.53 4.69
C ALA A 3 -4.89 -0.44 4.21
N VAL A 4 -5.31 -1.60 3.72
CA VAL A 4 -4.41 -2.62 3.19
C VAL A 4 -4.80 -2.94 1.74
N ALA A 5 -3.80 -2.98 0.86
CA ALA A 5 -3.93 -3.40 -0.52
C ALA A 5 -2.92 -4.53 -0.80
N SER A 6 -3.40 -5.74 -1.04
CA SER A 6 -2.57 -6.92 -1.22
C SER A 6 -2.99 -7.70 -2.47
N ASN A 7 -2.05 -8.45 -3.06
CA ASN A 7 -2.35 -9.43 -4.11
C ASN A 7 -2.64 -10.84 -3.57
N LYS A 8 -2.58 -11.05 -2.26
CA LYS A 8 -3.05 -12.30 -1.65
C LYS A 8 -4.57 -12.38 -1.77
N TYR A 9 -5.12 -13.61 -1.77
CA TYR A 9 -6.57 -13.79 -1.77
C TYR A 9 -7.22 -13.01 -0.63
N GLN A 10 -8.43 -12.49 -0.88
CA GLN A 10 -9.16 -11.66 0.09
C GLN A 10 -9.29 -12.33 1.46
N SER A 11 -9.70 -13.60 1.51
CA SER A 11 -9.87 -14.30 2.77
C SER A 11 -8.56 -14.47 3.54
N ALA A 12 -7.45 -14.75 2.84
CA ALA A 12 -6.13 -14.88 3.44
C ALA A 12 -5.62 -13.52 3.97
N THR A 13 -5.86 -12.45 3.22
CA THR A 13 -5.47 -11.10 3.63
C THR A 13 -6.19 -10.69 4.92
N VAL A 14 -7.51 -10.88 4.98
CA VAL A 14 -8.31 -10.56 6.17
C VAL A 14 -7.82 -11.37 7.39
N LYS A 15 -7.57 -12.67 7.22
CA LYS A 15 -7.08 -13.53 8.30
C LYS A 15 -5.73 -13.08 8.84
N LEU A 16 -4.78 -12.74 7.95
CA LEU A 16 -3.46 -12.28 8.34
C LEU A 16 -3.52 -10.97 9.13
N ILE A 17 -4.29 -10.01 8.64
CA ILE A 17 -4.44 -8.71 9.31
C ILE A 17 -5.10 -8.89 10.68
N SER A 18 -6.15 -9.70 10.78
CA SER A 18 -6.82 -9.97 12.05
C SER A 18 -5.92 -10.69 13.05
N HIS A 19 -5.04 -11.58 12.55
CA HIS A 19 -4.13 -12.34 13.39
C HIS A 19 -2.99 -11.48 13.95
N TYR A 20 -2.32 -10.71 13.08
CA TYR A 20 -1.15 -9.93 13.47
C TYR A 20 -1.47 -8.56 14.05
N PHE A 21 -2.61 -7.98 13.69
CA PHE A 21 -2.99 -6.62 14.10
C PHE A 21 -4.41 -6.57 14.67
N PRO A 22 -4.74 -7.41 15.69
CA PRO A 22 -6.10 -7.53 16.18
C PRO A 22 -6.64 -6.24 16.83
N ASN A 23 -5.74 -5.36 17.28
CA ASN A 23 -6.10 -4.13 17.99
C ASN A 23 -5.99 -2.87 17.12
N ILE A 24 -5.70 -3.04 15.83
CA ILE A 24 -5.59 -1.91 14.89
C ILE A 24 -6.82 -1.91 13.99
N ARG A 25 -7.47 -0.74 13.91
CA ARG A 25 -8.60 -0.55 13.01
C ARG A 25 -8.13 -0.17 11.62
N PHE A 26 -8.43 -1.02 10.65
CA PHE A 26 -8.26 -0.72 9.23
C PHE A 26 -9.62 -0.39 8.62
N THR A 27 -9.71 0.75 7.92
CA THR A 27 -10.94 1.16 7.28
C THR A 27 -11.28 0.28 6.07
N ALA A 28 -10.26 -0.22 5.38
CA ALA A 28 -10.43 -1.16 4.27
C ALA A 28 -9.28 -2.16 4.27
N VAL A 29 -9.59 -3.43 4.04
CA VAL A 29 -8.60 -4.51 3.89
C VAL A 29 -8.95 -5.27 2.62
N PHE A 30 -8.19 -5.02 1.56
CA PHE A 30 -8.43 -5.63 0.26
C PHE A 30 -7.26 -6.50 -0.20
N GLY A 31 -7.57 -7.76 -0.45
CA GLY A 31 -6.72 -8.69 -1.18
C GLY A 31 -7.22 -8.86 -2.60
N GLN A 32 -6.86 -9.97 -3.24
CA GLN A 32 -7.36 -10.34 -4.55
C GLN A 32 -8.84 -10.73 -4.43
N ARG A 33 -9.68 -10.09 -5.23
CA ARG A 33 -11.12 -10.31 -5.29
C ARG A 33 -11.52 -10.68 -6.70
N GLU A 34 -12.54 -11.52 -6.84
CA GLU A 34 -13.07 -11.90 -8.15
C GLU A 34 -13.54 -10.67 -8.92
N GLY A 35 -13.20 -10.61 -10.22
CA GLY A 35 -13.59 -9.52 -11.09
C GLY A 35 -12.82 -8.20 -10.89
N VAL A 36 -11.83 -8.18 -10.01
CA VAL A 36 -10.98 -7.00 -9.76
C VAL A 36 -9.55 -7.34 -10.14
N ASN A 37 -8.95 -6.51 -10.99
CA ASN A 37 -7.57 -6.68 -11.40
C ASN A 37 -6.62 -6.47 -10.23
N VAL A 38 -5.58 -7.32 -10.16
CA VAL A 38 -4.54 -7.23 -9.13
C VAL A 38 -3.55 -6.11 -9.42
N LYS A 39 -2.79 -5.71 -8.39
CA LYS A 39 -1.69 -4.76 -8.57
C LYS A 39 -0.73 -5.28 -9.66
N PRO A 40 -0.17 -4.45 -10.52
CA PRO A 40 -0.10 -2.98 -10.43
C PRO A 40 -1.31 -2.23 -11.00
N ASP A 41 -2.41 -2.89 -11.31
CA ASP A 41 -3.64 -2.19 -11.68
C ASP A 41 -4.08 -1.31 -10.49
N PRO A 42 -4.48 -0.05 -10.73
CA PRO A 42 -4.79 0.88 -9.64
C PRO A 42 -6.17 0.69 -9.01
N THR A 43 -6.98 -0.25 -9.49
CA THR A 43 -8.38 -0.40 -9.05
C THR A 43 -8.49 -0.57 -7.52
N VAL A 44 -7.61 -1.37 -6.91
CA VAL A 44 -7.63 -1.58 -5.46
C VAL A 44 -7.46 -0.26 -4.69
N VAL A 45 -6.61 0.63 -5.18
CA VAL A 45 -6.41 1.95 -4.57
C VAL A 45 -7.64 2.83 -4.78
N HIS A 46 -8.20 2.84 -5.98
CA HIS A 46 -9.41 3.61 -6.28
C HIS A 46 -10.58 3.15 -5.40
N ASP A 47 -10.74 1.85 -5.18
CA ASP A 47 -11.78 1.31 -4.30
C ASP A 47 -11.59 1.78 -2.85
N ILE A 48 -10.35 1.80 -2.37
CA ILE A 48 -10.02 2.31 -1.03
C ILE A 48 -10.35 3.79 -0.92
N LEU A 49 -10.00 4.59 -1.92
CA LEU A 49 -10.29 6.03 -1.93
C LEU A 49 -11.80 6.28 -1.95
N ASP A 50 -12.57 5.48 -2.68
CA ASP A 50 -14.02 5.60 -2.72
C ASP A 50 -14.65 5.33 -1.35
N ILE A 51 -14.13 4.37 -0.60
CA ILE A 51 -14.63 4.02 0.73
C ILE A 51 -14.20 5.07 1.76
N THR A 52 -12.94 5.50 1.73
CA THR A 52 -12.39 6.40 2.74
C THR A 52 -12.73 7.87 2.49
N ARG A 53 -13.11 8.23 1.25
CA ARG A 53 -13.33 9.60 0.83
C ARG A 53 -12.11 10.49 0.96
N ILE A 54 -10.92 9.91 0.94
CA ILE A 54 -9.65 10.63 1.00
C ILE A 54 -9.21 11.02 -0.42
N SER A 55 -8.73 12.24 -0.57
CA SER A 55 -8.17 12.73 -1.84
C SER A 55 -6.81 12.08 -2.13
N ARG A 56 -6.48 11.89 -3.40
CA ARG A 56 -5.20 11.30 -3.81
C ARG A 56 -3.99 12.01 -3.22
N GLU A 57 -4.06 13.32 -3.08
CA GLU A 57 -2.98 14.14 -2.54
C GLU A 57 -2.69 13.87 -1.07
N ASP A 58 -3.64 13.27 -0.36
CA ASP A 58 -3.55 13.00 1.07
C ASP A 58 -3.25 11.52 1.35
N VAL A 59 -2.83 10.76 0.34
CA VAL A 59 -2.54 9.32 0.44
C VAL A 59 -1.04 9.08 0.39
N LEU A 60 -0.54 8.26 1.31
CA LEU A 60 0.78 7.67 1.24
C LEU A 60 0.63 6.17 1.02
N TYR A 61 1.09 5.69 -0.13
CA TYR A 61 1.12 4.27 -0.45
C TYR A 61 2.47 3.70 -0.05
N VAL A 62 2.48 2.76 0.88
CA VAL A 62 3.70 2.16 1.42
C VAL A 62 3.83 0.72 0.90
N GLY A 63 4.96 0.40 0.29
CA GLY A 63 5.19 -0.93 -0.24
C GLY A 63 6.66 -1.27 -0.39
N ASP A 64 6.96 -2.57 -0.58
CA ASP A 64 8.31 -3.11 -0.59
C ASP A 64 8.79 -3.62 -1.96
N SER A 65 7.99 -3.44 -3.00
CA SER A 65 8.28 -3.99 -4.33
C SER A 65 8.04 -2.99 -5.46
N GLY A 66 8.62 -3.29 -6.62
CA GLY A 66 8.35 -2.52 -7.84
C GLY A 66 6.87 -2.52 -8.22
N VAL A 67 6.17 -3.63 -7.97
CA VAL A 67 4.71 -3.71 -8.19
C VAL A 67 3.98 -2.67 -7.35
N ASP A 68 4.36 -2.48 -6.09
CA ASP A 68 3.76 -1.48 -5.22
C ASP A 68 4.03 -0.05 -5.72
N MET A 69 5.26 0.21 -6.14
CA MET A 69 5.63 1.54 -6.67
C MET A 69 4.85 1.85 -7.94
N GLN A 70 4.71 0.85 -8.82
CA GLN A 70 3.93 0.99 -10.04
C GLN A 70 2.44 1.19 -9.75
N THR A 71 1.90 0.49 -8.76
CA THR A 71 0.51 0.65 -8.33
C THR A 71 0.23 2.09 -7.88
N ALA A 72 1.10 2.63 -7.05
CA ALA A 72 0.99 4.01 -6.57
C ALA A 72 1.05 5.01 -7.72
N ALA A 73 2.00 4.83 -8.64
CA ALA A 73 2.12 5.69 -9.83
C ALA A 73 0.86 5.62 -10.69
N ASN A 74 0.35 4.42 -10.96
CA ASN A 74 -0.87 4.22 -11.76
C ASN A 74 -2.11 4.83 -11.10
N ALA A 75 -2.16 4.83 -9.78
CA ALA A 75 -3.27 5.42 -9.03
C ALA A 75 -3.13 6.93 -8.82
N GLY A 76 -1.96 7.49 -9.10
CA GLY A 76 -1.71 8.92 -8.91
C GLY A 76 -1.59 9.33 -7.45
N VAL A 77 -1.06 8.43 -6.59
CA VAL A 77 -0.82 8.70 -5.17
C VAL A 77 0.67 8.70 -4.86
N THR A 78 1.05 9.29 -3.73
CA THR A 78 2.44 9.36 -3.30
C THR A 78 2.94 7.99 -2.86
N ALA A 79 4.07 7.55 -3.41
CA ALA A 79 4.69 6.27 -3.09
C ALA A 79 5.80 6.42 -2.06
N CYS A 80 5.84 5.47 -1.11
CA CYS A 80 6.93 5.29 -0.16
C CYS A 80 7.41 3.85 -0.23
N GLY A 81 8.61 3.64 -0.78
CA GLY A 81 9.25 2.33 -0.78
C GLY A 81 9.92 2.06 0.56
N VAL A 82 9.83 0.82 1.04
CA VAL A 82 10.51 0.38 2.25
C VAL A 82 11.55 -0.71 1.91
N THR A 83 12.71 -0.62 2.54
CA THR A 83 13.87 -1.45 2.16
C THR A 83 13.99 -2.77 2.94
N TRP A 84 13.20 -2.95 4.00
CA TRP A 84 13.27 -4.17 4.83
C TRP A 84 12.44 -5.35 4.31
N GLY A 85 11.85 -5.24 3.13
CA GLY A 85 11.15 -6.34 2.47
C GLY A 85 12.11 -7.25 1.68
N PHE A 86 11.55 -8.11 0.82
CA PHE A 86 12.32 -9.08 0.05
C PHE A 86 12.99 -8.51 -1.19
N ARG A 87 12.59 -7.31 -1.64
CA ARG A 87 13.11 -6.72 -2.88
C ARG A 87 14.25 -5.76 -2.60
N PRO A 88 15.26 -5.70 -3.48
CA PRO A 88 16.39 -4.78 -3.30
C PRO A 88 15.95 -3.32 -3.52
N ARG A 89 16.67 -2.41 -2.89
CA ARG A 89 16.45 -0.96 -3.04
C ARG A 89 16.45 -0.51 -4.51
N THR A 90 17.31 -1.12 -5.33
CA THR A 90 17.42 -0.80 -6.76
C THR A 90 16.12 -1.01 -7.52
N GLU A 91 15.34 -2.04 -7.17
CA GLU A 91 14.03 -2.26 -7.78
C GLU A 91 13.05 -1.12 -7.45
N LEU A 92 13.08 -0.64 -6.20
CA LEU A 92 12.24 0.50 -5.79
C LEU A 92 12.64 1.78 -6.52
N GLU A 93 13.95 2.02 -6.64
CA GLU A 93 14.49 3.23 -7.29
C GLU A 93 14.12 3.32 -8.77
N GLU A 94 13.96 2.20 -9.45
CA GLU A 94 13.57 2.16 -10.87
C GLU A 94 12.24 2.88 -11.14
N PHE A 95 11.36 2.95 -10.17
CA PHE A 95 10.04 3.57 -10.31
C PHE A 95 10.00 5.01 -9.79
N HIS A 96 11.13 5.54 -9.34
CA HIS A 96 11.26 6.93 -8.85
C HIS A 96 10.19 7.32 -7.82
N PRO A 97 9.98 6.55 -6.73
CA PRO A 97 9.02 6.92 -5.70
C PRO A 97 9.43 8.23 -5.01
N ALA A 98 8.46 8.94 -4.46
CA ALA A 98 8.73 10.17 -3.72
C ALA A 98 9.60 9.94 -2.49
N HIS A 99 9.46 8.77 -1.86
CA HIS A 99 10.21 8.42 -0.65
C HIS A 99 10.69 6.97 -0.73
N ILE A 100 11.91 6.73 -0.20
CA ILE A 100 12.42 5.39 0.12
C ILE A 100 12.97 5.48 1.52
N VAL A 101 12.51 4.60 2.43
CA VAL A 101 12.89 4.62 3.84
C VAL A 101 13.46 3.28 4.28
N ASP A 102 14.36 3.33 5.26
CA ASP A 102 15.05 2.16 5.79
C ASP A 102 14.50 1.71 7.16
N ASN A 103 13.62 2.50 7.77
CA ASN A 103 12.99 2.15 9.03
C ASN A 103 11.56 2.71 9.12
N ALA A 104 10.73 2.04 9.95
CA ALA A 104 9.31 2.36 10.05
C ALA A 104 9.03 3.74 10.67
N ALA A 105 9.92 4.22 11.53
CA ALA A 105 9.75 5.54 12.17
C ALA A 105 9.73 6.67 11.14
N ASP A 106 10.46 6.52 10.04
CA ASP A 106 10.49 7.53 8.97
C ASP A 106 9.15 7.64 8.25
N ILE A 107 8.39 6.54 8.17
CA ILE A 107 7.02 6.58 7.60
C ILE A 107 6.14 7.51 8.42
N ALA A 108 6.20 7.41 9.74
CA ALA A 108 5.40 8.25 10.64
C ALA A 108 5.75 9.75 10.45
N VAL A 109 7.02 10.06 10.25
CA VAL A 109 7.46 11.44 9.98
C VAL A 109 6.89 11.96 8.67
N ILE A 110 6.99 11.17 7.59
CA ILE A 110 6.49 11.54 6.26
C ILE A 110 4.96 11.73 6.30
N ALA A 111 4.25 10.84 6.97
CA ALA A 111 2.79 10.89 7.10
C ALA A 111 2.30 11.90 8.12
N ALA A 112 3.20 12.56 8.85
CA ALA A 112 2.90 13.52 9.91
C ALA A 112 2.04 12.93 11.04
N LEU A 113 2.35 11.68 11.38
CA LEU A 113 1.65 10.98 12.47
C LEU A 113 2.23 11.29 13.84
#